data_b626178d696456adec9df289ffd43eaf
#
_entry.id   b626178d696456adec9df289ffd43eaf
#
_cell.length_a   1.000
_cell.length_b   1.000
_cell.length_c   1.000
_cell.angle_alpha   90.00
_cell.angle_beta   90.00
_cell.angle_gamma   90.00
#
_symmetry.space_group_name_H-M   'P 1'
#
loop_
_entity.id
_entity.type
_entity.pdbx_description
1 polymer ?
#
loop_
_entity_poly.entity_id
_entity_poly.type
_entity_poly.pdbx_seq_one_letter_code
_entity_poly.pdbx_strand_id
1 'polypeptide(L)'
;PYKHEHEVRFDTHTEAFNDGINCFLEAKSLKDLRQIKAVVNRAVNGGKALQKASPIEIDNAIQQEFEKNINLAPNHNPPALEVSKAAQNLFPCAKHYYMFDTNWHSTMPMVNKVYALPMECYDEIGIQAFGAHGIVYMDNTKRAAEILKIPVEEANLILVHLGGGCSVNAVKNGKSIDTTMGYTPIDGLMMATR
;
A
#
# COMPACT_ATOMS: atom_id res chain seq x y z
N PRO A 1 0.88 10.49 -24.80
CA PRO A 1 1.48 10.43 -23.46
C PRO A 1 2.64 11.40 -23.41
N TYR A 2 2.56 12.41 -22.52
CA TYR A 2 3.67 13.32 -22.28
C TYR A 2 4.75 12.58 -21.51
N LYS A 3 5.94 12.48 -22.08
CA LYS A 3 7.14 11.97 -21.45
C LYS A 3 8.05 13.16 -21.19
N HIS A 4 8.06 13.67 -19.97
CA HIS A 4 9.08 14.60 -19.49
C HIS A 4 10.20 13.80 -18.85
N GLU A 5 11.38 13.85 -19.42
CA GLU A 5 12.60 13.32 -18.81
C GLU A 5 13.53 14.50 -18.56
N HIS A 6 13.78 14.81 -17.30
CA HIS A 6 14.85 15.71 -16.91
C HIS A 6 15.57 15.10 -15.70
N GLU A 7 16.88 15.16 -15.69
CA GLU A 7 17.69 14.77 -14.54
C GLU A 7 17.73 15.93 -13.56
N VAL A 8 17.05 15.76 -12.42
CA VAL A 8 17.10 16.69 -11.30
C VAL A 8 17.45 15.89 -10.04
N ARG A 9 18.32 16.45 -9.22
CA ARG A 9 18.62 15.91 -7.91
C ARG A 9 17.76 16.59 -6.87
N PHE A 10 17.05 15.79 -6.10
CA PHE A 10 16.26 16.24 -4.95
C PHE A 10 16.91 15.75 -3.67
N ASP A 11 16.89 16.57 -2.62
CA ASP A 11 17.37 16.19 -1.29
C ASP A 11 16.24 15.54 -0.46
N THR A 12 14.97 15.81 -0.80
CA THR A 12 13.80 15.29 -0.11
C THR A 12 12.74 14.74 -1.07
N HIS A 13 11.90 13.82 -0.59
CA HIS A 13 10.77 13.32 -1.36
C HIS A 13 9.68 14.40 -1.54
N THR A 14 9.58 15.35 -0.62
CA THR A 14 8.71 16.50 -0.73
C THR A 14 9.08 17.38 -1.92
N GLU A 15 10.37 17.64 -2.14
CA GLU A 15 10.85 18.39 -3.32
C GLU A 15 10.51 17.68 -4.62
N ALA A 16 10.80 16.39 -4.70
CA ALA A 16 10.47 15.57 -5.86
C ALA A 16 8.95 15.54 -6.14
N PHE A 17 8.13 15.44 -5.10
CA PHE A 17 6.68 15.49 -5.21
C PHE A 17 6.20 16.83 -5.76
N ASN A 18 6.68 17.95 -5.20
CA ASN A 18 6.30 19.28 -5.63
C ASN A 18 6.72 19.57 -7.08
N ASP A 19 7.91 19.12 -7.48
CA ASP A 19 8.38 19.23 -8.85
C ASP A 19 7.47 18.46 -9.81
N GLY A 20 7.11 17.23 -9.49
CA GLY A 20 6.16 16.44 -10.28
C GLY A 20 4.81 17.14 -10.45
N ILE A 21 4.28 17.78 -9.40
CA ILE A 21 3.02 18.54 -9.49
C ILE A 21 3.18 19.77 -10.38
N ASN A 22 4.31 20.48 -10.28
CA ASN A 22 4.61 21.62 -11.15
C ASN A 22 4.65 21.20 -12.62
N CYS A 23 5.27 20.06 -12.96
CA CYS A 23 5.25 19.52 -14.32
C CYS A 23 3.83 19.30 -14.86
N PHE A 24 2.89 18.82 -14.03
CA PHE A 24 1.48 18.67 -14.44
C PHE A 24 0.79 20.01 -14.67
N LEU A 25 1.11 21.03 -13.90
CA LEU A 25 0.58 22.39 -14.08
C LEU A 25 1.13 23.02 -15.34
N GLU A 26 2.45 22.94 -15.59
CA GLU A 26 3.10 23.47 -16.78
C GLU A 26 2.61 22.77 -18.07
N ALA A 27 2.44 21.46 -18.02
CA ALA A 27 1.86 20.68 -19.12
C ALA A 27 0.36 20.94 -19.32
N LYS A 28 -0.27 21.80 -18.49
CA LYS A 28 -1.72 22.08 -18.50
C LYS A 28 -2.59 20.84 -18.32
N SER A 29 -2.02 19.75 -17.85
CA SER A 29 -2.75 18.52 -17.50
C SER A 29 -3.58 18.73 -16.23
N LEU A 30 -3.12 19.63 -15.36
CA LEU A 30 -3.83 20.12 -14.18
C LEU A 30 -3.90 21.64 -14.29
N LYS A 31 -5.10 22.22 -14.32
CA LYS A 31 -5.30 23.66 -14.48
C LYS A 31 -5.40 24.40 -13.14
N ASP A 32 -5.87 23.72 -12.11
CA ASP A 32 -6.11 24.28 -10.79
C ASP A 32 -6.05 23.14 -9.77
N LEU A 33 -5.27 23.30 -8.72
CA LEU A 33 -5.14 22.32 -7.63
C LEU A 33 -6.48 21.98 -6.96
N ARG A 34 -7.43 22.91 -6.96
CA ARG A 34 -8.79 22.72 -6.42
C ARG A 34 -9.64 21.72 -7.23
N GLN A 35 -9.20 21.33 -8.42
CA GLN A 35 -9.82 20.25 -9.21
C GLN A 35 -9.60 18.89 -8.57
N ILE A 36 -8.52 18.72 -7.79
CA ILE A 36 -8.22 17.48 -7.08
C ILE A 36 -9.19 17.34 -5.92
N LYS A 37 -9.99 16.29 -5.95
CA LYS A 37 -11.01 15.98 -4.93
C LYS A 37 -10.55 14.94 -3.93
N ALA A 38 -9.60 14.10 -4.33
CA ALA A 38 -9.02 13.09 -3.46
C ALA A 38 -7.56 12.83 -3.82
N VAL A 39 -6.76 12.56 -2.82
CA VAL A 39 -5.36 12.14 -2.92
C VAL A 39 -5.21 10.79 -2.22
N VAL A 40 -4.70 9.79 -2.92
CA VAL A 40 -4.44 8.47 -2.35
C VAL A 40 -2.94 8.27 -2.23
N ASN A 41 -2.47 8.10 -1.01
CA ASN A 41 -1.07 7.89 -0.69
C ASN A 41 -0.81 6.39 -0.50
N ARG A 42 0.03 5.79 -1.34
CA ARG A 42 0.50 4.44 -1.10
C ARG A 42 1.47 4.43 0.08
N ALA A 43 1.28 3.47 0.97
CA ALA A 43 2.23 3.13 2.02
C ALA A 43 2.37 1.60 2.10
N VAL A 44 3.39 1.10 2.80
CA VAL A 44 3.62 -0.36 2.80
C VAL A 44 2.91 -1.03 3.97
N ASN A 45 3.17 -0.61 5.20
CA ASN A 45 2.61 -1.29 6.38
C ASN A 45 2.20 -0.29 7.46
N GLY A 46 0.92 -0.23 7.76
CA GLY A 46 0.36 0.63 8.81
C GLY A 46 0.23 -0.05 10.18
N GLY A 47 0.67 -1.29 10.32
CA GLY A 47 0.49 -2.08 11.55
C GLY A 47 -0.90 -2.72 11.64
N LYS A 48 -1.10 -3.50 12.71
CA LYS A 48 -2.33 -4.30 12.93
C LYS A 48 -3.59 -3.43 12.94
N ALA A 49 -3.54 -2.27 13.58
CA ALA A 49 -4.70 -1.38 13.71
C ALA A 49 -5.17 -0.78 12.36
N LEU A 50 -4.23 -0.58 11.42
CA LEU A 50 -4.51 -0.04 10.09
C LEU A 50 -4.60 -1.12 9.00
N GLN A 51 -4.41 -2.40 9.33
CA GLN A 51 -4.61 -3.50 8.39
C GLN A 51 -6.11 -3.85 8.29
N LYS A 52 -6.84 -3.05 7.57
CA LYS A 52 -8.29 -3.17 7.35
C LYS A 52 -8.67 -2.80 5.93
N ALA A 53 -9.96 -2.87 5.61
CA ALA A 53 -10.44 -2.48 4.28
C ALA A 53 -9.87 -1.12 3.86
N SER A 54 -9.48 -1.00 2.61
CA SER A 54 -8.76 0.11 2.03
C SER A 54 -9.61 0.76 0.91
N PRO A 55 -9.45 2.05 0.63
CA PRO A 55 -8.53 3.02 1.28
C PRO A 55 -9.04 3.52 2.65
N ILE A 56 -8.11 4.06 3.46
CA ILE A 56 -8.42 4.61 4.80
C ILE A 56 -8.30 6.14 4.72
N GLU A 57 -9.37 6.85 5.04
CA GLU A 57 -9.35 8.33 5.10
C GLU A 57 -8.40 8.79 6.21
N ILE A 58 -7.54 9.77 5.90
CA ILE A 58 -6.53 10.27 6.84
C ILE A 58 -7.17 11.32 7.72
N ASP A 59 -7.17 11.07 9.01
CA ASP A 59 -7.37 12.03 10.08
C ASP A 59 -6.14 12.04 11.01
N ASN A 60 -6.19 12.87 12.04
CA ASN A 60 -5.08 12.97 12.99
C ASN A 60 -4.79 11.64 13.70
N ALA A 61 -5.83 10.84 14.02
CA ALA A 61 -5.66 9.56 14.72
C ALA A 61 -5.02 8.51 13.81
N ILE A 62 -5.47 8.43 12.57
CA ILE A 62 -4.92 7.53 11.55
C ILE A 62 -3.46 7.90 11.24
N GLN A 63 -3.15 9.20 11.12
CA GLN A 63 -1.78 9.63 10.88
C GLN A 63 -0.86 9.30 12.06
N GLN A 64 -1.28 9.57 13.30
CA GLN A 64 -0.52 9.21 14.49
C GLN A 64 -0.31 7.71 14.62
N GLU A 65 -1.32 6.91 14.29
CA GLU A 65 -1.19 5.45 14.30
C GLU A 65 -0.19 4.96 13.25
N PHE A 66 -0.18 5.57 12.05
CA PHE A 66 0.82 5.28 11.04
C PHE A 66 2.23 5.68 11.49
N GLU A 67 2.39 6.84 12.13
CA GLU A 67 3.67 7.31 12.67
C GLU A 67 4.26 6.35 13.72
N LYS A 68 3.43 5.77 14.60
CA LYS A 68 3.87 4.74 15.58
C LYS A 68 4.43 3.50 14.89
N ASN A 69 3.88 3.15 13.74
CA ASN A 69 4.21 1.95 12.98
C ASN A 69 5.23 2.20 11.85
N ILE A 70 5.88 3.36 11.84
CA ILE A 70 6.77 3.81 10.76
C ILE A 70 7.91 2.82 10.48
N ASN A 71 8.42 2.18 11.54
CA ASN A 71 9.54 1.24 11.48
C ASN A 71 9.17 -0.16 10.96
N LEU A 72 7.89 -0.46 10.71
CA LEU A 72 7.49 -1.72 10.08
C LEU A 72 7.94 -1.84 8.62
N ALA A 73 8.24 -0.71 7.97
CA ALA A 73 8.82 -0.67 6.64
C ALA A 73 9.77 0.54 6.54
N PRO A 74 10.98 0.48 7.14
CA PRO A 74 11.84 1.64 7.38
C PRO A 74 12.34 2.32 6.10
N ASN A 75 12.43 1.58 4.99
CA ASN A 75 12.83 2.13 3.70
C ASN A 75 11.66 2.75 2.90
N HIS A 76 10.42 2.54 3.32
CA HIS A 76 9.23 2.90 2.54
C HIS A 76 8.25 3.80 3.29
N ASN A 77 7.99 3.50 4.55
CA ASN A 77 7.00 4.25 5.33
C ASN A 77 7.42 5.72 5.60
N PRO A 78 8.70 6.02 5.96
CA PRO A 78 9.10 7.40 6.18
C PRO A 78 8.89 8.30 4.97
N PRO A 79 9.37 7.95 3.74
CA PRO A 79 9.09 8.75 2.55
C PRO A 79 7.59 8.83 2.22
N ALA A 80 6.82 7.76 2.44
CA ALA A 80 5.37 7.79 2.22
C ALA A 80 4.66 8.78 3.17
N LEU A 81 5.06 8.83 4.44
CA LEU A 81 4.55 9.79 5.41
C LEU A 81 4.93 11.22 5.05
N GLU A 82 6.18 11.46 4.65
CA GLU A 82 6.68 12.75 4.22
C GLU A 82 5.85 13.31 3.05
N VAL A 83 5.70 12.51 1.98
CA VAL A 83 4.92 12.90 0.79
C VAL A 83 3.43 13.07 1.13
N SER A 84 2.88 12.24 2.01
CA SER A 84 1.49 12.38 2.46
C SER A 84 1.25 13.71 3.16
N LYS A 85 2.16 14.15 4.04
CA LYS A 85 2.07 15.47 4.71
C LYS A 85 2.21 16.62 3.70
N ALA A 86 3.15 16.50 2.76
CA ALA A 86 3.31 17.48 1.68
C ALA A 86 2.04 17.59 0.82
N ALA A 87 1.42 16.46 0.48
CA ALA A 87 0.18 16.41 -0.28
C ALA A 87 -1.00 17.06 0.47
N GLN A 88 -1.13 16.82 1.79
CA GLN A 88 -2.16 17.46 2.61
C GLN A 88 -1.99 18.99 2.64
N ASN A 89 -0.77 19.48 2.70
CA ASN A 89 -0.49 20.92 2.65
C ASN A 89 -0.79 21.50 1.27
N LEU A 90 -0.47 20.79 0.18
CA LEU A 90 -0.66 21.28 -1.18
C LEU A 90 -2.13 21.21 -1.64
N PHE A 91 -2.87 20.22 -1.18
CA PHE A 91 -4.28 19.97 -1.54
C PHE A 91 -5.22 20.03 -0.34
N PRO A 92 -5.31 21.17 0.38
CA PRO A 92 -6.07 21.27 1.64
C PRO A 92 -7.58 21.08 1.47
N CYS A 93 -8.10 21.20 0.25
CA CYS A 93 -9.52 21.00 -0.06
C CYS A 93 -9.83 19.57 -0.54
N ALA A 94 -8.84 18.73 -0.71
CA ALA A 94 -9.02 17.34 -1.12
C ALA A 94 -9.19 16.43 0.10
N LYS A 95 -9.86 15.30 -0.10
CA LYS A 95 -9.82 14.21 0.87
C LYS A 95 -8.54 13.40 0.69
N HIS A 96 -7.90 13.03 1.78
CA HIS A 96 -6.65 12.27 1.75
C HIS A 96 -6.85 10.87 2.30
N TYR A 97 -6.23 9.89 1.65
CA TYR A 97 -6.35 8.48 2.01
C TYR A 97 -4.98 7.81 2.04
N TYR A 98 -4.81 6.84 2.95
CA TYR A 98 -3.77 5.83 2.84
C TYR A 98 -4.30 4.57 2.17
N MET A 99 -3.44 3.95 1.38
CA MET A 99 -3.62 2.64 0.82
C MET A 99 -2.37 1.81 1.11
N PHE A 100 -2.48 0.90 2.07
CA PHE A 100 -1.35 0.07 2.48
C PHE A 100 -1.27 -1.22 1.67
N ASP A 101 -0.06 -1.62 1.30
CA ASP A 101 0.18 -2.90 0.60
C ASP A 101 -0.26 -4.11 1.42
N THR A 102 -0.33 -3.97 2.74
CA THR A 102 -0.77 -5.03 3.65
C THR A 102 -2.29 -5.17 3.76
N ASN A 103 -3.07 -4.17 3.33
CA ASN A 103 -4.51 -4.13 3.61
C ASN A 103 -5.32 -5.19 2.87
N TRP A 104 -4.91 -5.60 1.66
CA TRP A 104 -5.52 -6.71 0.95
C TRP A 104 -5.56 -8.00 1.78
N HIS A 105 -4.50 -8.23 2.56
CA HIS A 105 -4.32 -9.40 3.40
C HIS A 105 -5.08 -9.32 4.74
N SER A 106 -5.84 -8.26 4.98
CA SER A 106 -6.70 -8.14 6.17
C SER A 106 -7.71 -9.28 6.29
N THR A 107 -8.09 -9.88 5.17
CA THR A 107 -9.05 -11.00 5.09
C THR A 107 -8.44 -12.37 5.35
N MET A 108 -7.13 -12.49 5.49
CA MET A 108 -6.50 -13.77 5.85
C MET A 108 -7.07 -14.30 7.18
N PRO A 109 -7.35 -15.60 7.28
CA PRO A 109 -7.78 -16.20 8.55
C PRO A 109 -6.65 -16.16 9.57
N MET A 110 -7.04 -16.15 10.85
CA MET A 110 -6.10 -16.02 11.98
C MET A 110 -5.01 -17.10 11.95
N VAL A 111 -5.36 -18.33 11.56
CA VAL A 111 -4.42 -19.47 11.45
C VAL A 111 -3.26 -19.20 10.47
N ASN A 112 -3.44 -18.31 9.47
CA ASN A 112 -2.42 -17.93 8.51
C ASN A 112 -1.74 -16.60 8.86
N LYS A 113 -2.19 -15.92 9.93
CA LYS A 113 -1.60 -14.66 10.40
C LYS A 113 -0.70 -14.85 11.60
N VAL A 114 -1.07 -15.73 12.52
CA VAL A 114 -0.41 -15.87 13.81
C VAL A 114 0.81 -16.76 13.68
N TYR A 115 1.92 -16.31 14.24
CA TYR A 115 3.14 -17.11 14.37
C TYR A 115 3.05 -18.02 15.59
N ALA A 116 3.89 -19.06 15.61
CA ALA A 116 4.05 -19.96 16.78
C ALA A 116 4.82 -19.27 17.91
N LEU A 117 4.26 -18.16 18.40
CA LEU A 117 4.73 -17.32 19.50
C LEU A 117 3.62 -17.24 20.56
N PRO A 118 3.92 -16.80 21.80
CA PRO A 118 2.88 -16.47 22.78
C PRO A 118 1.84 -15.52 22.19
N MET A 119 0.56 -15.74 22.51
CA MET A 119 -0.55 -14.96 21.92
C MET A 119 -0.47 -13.47 22.23
N GLU A 120 0.18 -13.11 23.33
CA GLU A 120 0.45 -11.70 23.68
C GLU A 120 1.25 -10.97 22.61
N CYS A 121 2.12 -11.68 21.88
CA CYS A 121 2.86 -11.11 20.73
C CYS A 121 1.90 -10.67 19.62
N TYR A 122 0.85 -11.44 19.37
CA TYR A 122 -0.18 -11.08 18.40
C TYR A 122 -1.14 -10.03 18.97
N ASP A 123 -1.64 -10.22 20.20
CA ASP A 123 -2.71 -9.40 20.77
C ASP A 123 -2.23 -8.01 21.17
N GLU A 124 -1.10 -7.92 21.88
CA GLU A 124 -0.61 -6.69 22.48
C GLU A 124 0.43 -5.97 21.61
N ILE A 125 1.34 -6.73 20.97
CA ILE A 125 2.44 -6.17 20.18
C ILE A 125 2.04 -6.05 18.70
N GLY A 126 1.11 -6.89 18.24
CA GLY A 126 0.64 -6.90 16.85
C GLY A 126 1.56 -7.64 15.88
N ILE A 127 2.36 -8.62 16.39
CA ILE A 127 3.23 -9.46 15.56
C ILE A 127 2.36 -10.46 14.80
N GLN A 128 2.31 -10.32 13.48
CA GLN A 128 1.56 -11.19 12.59
C GLN A 128 2.14 -11.20 11.18
N ALA A 129 1.74 -12.16 10.37
CA ALA A 129 1.98 -12.11 8.93
C ALA A 129 1.08 -11.01 8.31
N PHE A 130 1.70 -9.91 7.92
CA PHE A 130 1.01 -8.80 7.27
C PHE A 130 0.81 -9.04 5.78
N GLY A 131 1.79 -9.68 5.14
CA GLY A 131 1.88 -9.75 3.70
C GLY A 131 2.32 -8.43 3.07
N ALA A 132 2.44 -8.42 1.76
CA ALA A 132 2.67 -7.21 0.97
C ALA A 132 2.19 -7.39 -0.48
N HIS A 133 2.44 -6.37 -1.35
CA HIS A 133 1.97 -6.32 -2.74
C HIS A 133 0.43 -6.37 -2.87
N GLY A 134 -0.29 -6.12 -1.79
CA GLY A 134 -1.75 -6.30 -1.72
C GLY A 134 -2.52 -5.40 -2.69
N ILE A 135 -2.02 -4.19 -2.99
CA ILE A 135 -2.64 -3.29 -3.97
C ILE A 135 -2.69 -3.94 -5.36
N VAL A 136 -1.57 -4.55 -5.77
CA VAL A 136 -1.48 -5.25 -7.05
C VAL A 136 -2.36 -6.51 -7.07
N TYR A 137 -2.38 -7.26 -5.97
CA TYR A 137 -3.23 -8.45 -5.85
C TYR A 137 -4.72 -8.12 -5.91
N MET A 138 -5.13 -7.03 -5.27
CA MET A 138 -6.50 -6.55 -5.32
C MET A 138 -6.93 -6.21 -6.75
N ASP A 139 -6.10 -5.48 -7.48
CA ASP A 139 -6.37 -5.10 -8.88
C ASP A 139 -6.38 -6.34 -9.78
N ASN A 140 -5.36 -7.18 -9.67
CA ASN A 140 -5.26 -8.41 -10.48
C ASN A 140 -6.39 -9.39 -10.20
N THR A 141 -6.91 -9.46 -8.98
CA THR A 141 -8.09 -10.29 -8.67
C THR A 141 -9.31 -9.81 -9.46
N LYS A 142 -9.55 -8.50 -9.47
CA LYS A 142 -10.66 -7.91 -10.25
C LYS A 142 -10.49 -8.17 -11.75
N ARG A 143 -9.30 -7.89 -12.28
CA ARG A 143 -9.01 -8.08 -13.71
C ARG A 143 -9.10 -9.54 -14.14
N ALA A 144 -8.62 -10.47 -13.30
CA ALA A 144 -8.75 -11.89 -13.59
C ALA A 144 -10.23 -12.34 -13.60
N ALA A 145 -11.04 -11.86 -12.66
CA ALA A 145 -12.48 -12.14 -12.65
C ALA A 145 -13.19 -11.61 -13.91
N GLU A 146 -12.83 -10.39 -14.37
CA GLU A 146 -13.33 -9.81 -15.62
C GLU A 146 -12.95 -10.68 -16.84
N ILE A 147 -11.69 -11.11 -16.94
CA ILE A 147 -11.21 -11.99 -18.04
C ILE A 147 -11.93 -13.33 -18.02
N LEU A 148 -12.12 -13.91 -16.83
CA LEU A 148 -12.81 -15.19 -16.64
C LEU A 148 -14.34 -15.06 -16.77
N LYS A 149 -14.86 -13.82 -16.82
CA LYS A 149 -16.29 -13.50 -16.85
C LYS A 149 -17.07 -14.10 -15.68
N ILE A 150 -16.51 -14.01 -14.49
CA ILE A 150 -17.11 -14.46 -13.22
C ILE A 150 -17.23 -13.28 -12.26
N PRO A 151 -18.15 -13.32 -11.28
CA PRO A 151 -18.16 -12.41 -10.16
C PRO A 151 -16.84 -12.48 -9.37
N VAL A 152 -16.36 -11.36 -8.83
CA VAL A 152 -15.12 -11.32 -8.03
C VAL A 152 -15.22 -12.28 -6.84
N GLU A 153 -16.40 -12.40 -6.25
CA GLU A 153 -16.69 -13.27 -5.10
C GLU A 153 -16.60 -14.77 -5.41
N GLU A 154 -16.50 -15.13 -6.68
CA GLU A 154 -16.31 -16.52 -7.13
C GLU A 154 -14.84 -16.80 -7.54
N ALA A 155 -14.01 -15.76 -7.56
CA ALA A 155 -12.63 -15.89 -8.00
C ALA A 155 -11.78 -16.69 -7.00
N ASN A 156 -11.25 -17.83 -7.46
CA ASN A 156 -10.28 -18.66 -6.75
C ASN A 156 -8.98 -18.65 -7.56
N LEU A 157 -7.94 -18.01 -7.04
CA LEU A 157 -6.74 -17.70 -7.83
C LEU A 157 -5.48 -17.96 -7.02
N ILE A 158 -4.41 -18.31 -7.73
CA ILE A 158 -3.04 -18.14 -7.25
C ILE A 158 -2.44 -17.00 -8.05
N LEU A 159 -2.11 -15.92 -7.35
CA LEU A 159 -1.52 -14.73 -7.95
C LEU A 159 -0.03 -14.68 -7.62
N VAL A 160 0.79 -14.39 -8.63
CA VAL A 160 2.24 -14.34 -8.50
C VAL A 160 2.72 -12.93 -8.87
N HIS A 161 3.48 -12.32 -7.98
CA HIS A 161 4.16 -11.05 -8.21
C HIS A 161 5.66 -11.30 -8.34
N LEU A 162 6.21 -11.04 -9.52
CA LEU A 162 7.63 -11.23 -9.84
C LEU A 162 8.23 -9.88 -10.24
N GLY A 163 8.89 -9.23 -9.31
CA GLY A 163 9.54 -7.94 -9.48
C GLY A 163 10.84 -7.88 -8.69
N GLY A 164 11.25 -6.71 -8.24
CA GLY A 164 12.33 -6.56 -7.26
C GLY A 164 12.01 -7.33 -5.98
N GLY A 165 10.76 -7.24 -5.49
CA GLY A 165 10.18 -8.17 -4.53
C GLY A 165 9.49 -9.33 -5.25
N CYS A 166 9.37 -10.48 -4.57
CA CYS A 166 8.66 -11.66 -5.08
C CYS A 166 7.71 -12.20 -4.02
N SER A 167 6.47 -12.45 -4.41
CA SER A 167 5.49 -13.09 -3.53
C SER A 167 4.43 -13.86 -4.31
N VAL A 168 3.77 -14.77 -3.62
CA VAL A 168 2.58 -15.50 -4.11
C VAL A 168 1.45 -15.27 -3.12
N ASN A 169 0.25 -15.07 -3.64
CA ASN A 169 -0.97 -14.90 -2.85
C ASN A 169 -2.01 -15.93 -3.26
N ALA A 170 -2.60 -16.60 -2.31
CA ALA A 170 -3.77 -17.43 -2.48
C ALA A 170 -5.04 -16.62 -2.27
N VAL A 171 -5.90 -16.60 -3.28
CA VAL A 171 -7.19 -15.91 -3.26
C VAL A 171 -8.30 -16.96 -3.30
N LYS A 172 -9.26 -16.86 -2.39
CA LYS A 172 -10.47 -17.67 -2.37
C LYS A 172 -11.70 -16.78 -2.23
N ASN A 173 -12.65 -16.98 -3.11
CA ASN A 173 -13.87 -16.18 -3.15
C ASN A 173 -13.57 -14.66 -3.19
N GLY A 174 -12.60 -14.27 -4.01
CA GLY A 174 -12.20 -12.87 -4.17
C GLY A 174 -11.48 -12.26 -2.97
N LYS A 175 -11.02 -13.05 -2.00
CA LYS A 175 -10.37 -12.60 -0.76
C LYS A 175 -9.01 -13.25 -0.60
N SER A 176 -8.02 -12.51 -0.11
CA SER A 176 -6.73 -13.08 0.29
C SER A 176 -6.93 -14.04 1.46
N ILE A 177 -6.43 -15.27 1.32
CA ILE A 177 -6.47 -16.27 2.38
C ILE A 177 -5.08 -16.65 2.88
N ASP A 178 -4.04 -16.44 2.06
CA ASP A 178 -2.65 -16.72 2.43
C ASP A 178 -1.70 -15.97 1.51
N THR A 179 -0.47 -15.71 1.98
CA THR A 179 0.59 -15.10 1.17
C THR A 179 1.97 -15.53 1.67
N THR A 180 2.95 -15.51 0.78
CA THR A 180 4.33 -15.94 1.12
C THR A 180 5.13 -14.90 1.88
N MET A 181 4.78 -13.61 1.83
CA MET A 181 5.40 -12.59 2.67
C MET A 181 4.73 -12.58 4.05
N GLY A 182 5.55 -12.50 5.09
CA GLY A 182 5.10 -12.60 6.48
C GLY A 182 5.03 -11.25 7.20
N TYR A 183 5.71 -11.16 8.34
CA TYR A 183 5.80 -9.93 9.15
C TYR A 183 6.47 -8.81 8.38
N THR A 184 7.48 -9.16 7.59
CA THR A 184 8.19 -8.23 6.70
C THR A 184 8.17 -8.73 5.25
N PRO A 185 8.43 -7.86 4.25
CA PRO A 185 8.58 -8.29 2.86
C PRO A 185 9.82 -9.17 2.59
N ILE A 186 10.66 -9.40 3.60
CA ILE A 186 11.86 -10.27 3.50
C ILE A 186 11.47 -11.74 3.59
N ASP A 187 10.36 -12.08 4.25
CA ASP A 187 9.90 -13.46 4.40
C ASP A 187 9.45 -14.06 3.06
N GLY A 188 9.52 -15.38 2.95
CA GLY A 188 8.96 -16.15 1.86
C GLY A 188 9.94 -16.48 0.76
N LEU A 189 9.62 -16.13 -0.49
CA LEU A 189 10.36 -16.56 -1.68
C LEU A 189 11.66 -15.78 -1.87
N MET A 190 12.63 -16.43 -2.51
CA MET A 190 13.83 -15.77 -3.01
C MET A 190 13.44 -14.69 -4.04
N MET A 191 14.09 -13.53 -3.96
CA MET A 191 13.80 -12.37 -4.81
C MET A 191 15.09 -11.63 -5.19
N ALA A 192 15.02 -10.67 -6.10
CA ALA A 192 16.20 -9.91 -6.55
C ALA A 192 16.88 -9.12 -5.41
N THR A 193 16.13 -8.73 -4.39
CA THR A 193 16.62 -7.96 -3.23
C THR A 193 16.96 -8.83 -2.02
N ARG A 194 16.85 -10.15 -2.14
CA ARG A 194 17.19 -11.12 -1.09
C ARG A 194 17.57 -12.46 -1.68
#